data_10a9a29c11a4ef87a31bfb6374d452f0
#
_entry.id   10a9a29c11a4ef87a31bfb6374d452f0
#
_cell.length_a   1.000
_cell.length_b   1.000
_cell.length_c   1.000
_cell.angle_alpha   90.00
_cell.angle_beta   90.00
_cell.angle_gamma   90.00
#
_symmetry.space_group_name_H-M   'P 1'
#
loop_
_entity.id
_entity.type
_entity.pdbx_description
1 polymer ?
#
loop_
_entity_poly.entity_id
_entity_poly.type
_entity_poly.pdbx_seq_one_letter_code
_entity_poly.pdbx_strand_id
1 'polypeptide(L)'
;NGLRELLNAVKEKKLHTAVASGSDTSVIKEYLEKTGLTEYFDMVLSSKDVKRGKPYPDIFLEICQKFDVKPEETLVLEDSSNGVHAALAGNLPVINVPDLLPIPEEQQEKCVAVVSDLVQVIPLLDLKK
;
A
#
# COMPACT_ATOMS: atom_id res chain seq x y z
N ASN A 1 16.43 -1.48 0.35
CA ASN A 1 15.27 -1.94 1.10
C ASN A 1 14.30 -2.81 0.29
N GLY A 2 14.73 -3.22 -0.89
CA GLY A 2 13.97 -4.19 -1.67
C GLY A 2 12.82 -3.64 -2.49
N LEU A 3 12.67 -2.32 -2.59
CA LEU A 3 11.52 -1.74 -3.29
C LEU A 3 11.51 -2.13 -4.78
N ARG A 4 12.65 -2.01 -5.47
CA ARG A 4 12.68 -2.34 -6.89
C ARG A 4 12.44 -3.83 -7.13
N GLU A 5 13.00 -4.66 -6.27
CA GLU A 5 12.79 -6.11 -6.37
C GLU A 5 11.32 -6.45 -6.23
N LEU A 6 10.64 -5.82 -5.26
CA LEU A 6 9.22 -6.04 -5.06
C LEU A 6 8.42 -5.54 -6.26
N LEU A 7 8.72 -4.34 -6.75
CA LEU A 7 7.99 -3.77 -7.89
C LEU A 7 8.16 -4.61 -9.14
N ASN A 8 9.36 -5.14 -9.36
CA ASN A 8 9.59 -6.03 -10.50
C ASN A 8 8.77 -7.31 -10.38
N ALA A 9 8.69 -7.88 -9.17
CA ALA A 9 7.90 -9.08 -8.95
C ALA A 9 6.41 -8.82 -9.20
N VAL A 10 5.91 -7.68 -8.75
CA VAL A 10 4.52 -7.29 -8.94
C VAL A 10 4.22 -7.13 -10.43
N LYS A 11 5.15 -6.52 -11.17
CA LYS A 11 4.98 -6.31 -12.60
C LYS A 11 4.95 -7.64 -13.36
N GLU A 12 5.81 -8.58 -12.97
CA GLU A 12 5.83 -9.91 -13.57
C GLU A 12 4.52 -10.65 -13.37
N LYS A 13 3.89 -10.44 -12.21
CA LYS A 13 2.61 -11.08 -11.90
C LYS A 13 1.44 -10.31 -12.50
N LYS A 14 1.70 -9.19 -13.17
CA LYS A 14 0.68 -8.36 -13.83
C LYS A 14 -0.39 -7.87 -12.86
N LEU A 15 0.02 -7.52 -11.67
CA LEU A 15 -0.86 -6.96 -10.65
C LEU A 15 -0.97 -5.45 -10.85
N HIS A 16 -2.14 -4.91 -10.51
CA HIS A 16 -2.32 -3.46 -10.49
C HIS A 16 -1.61 -2.88 -9.29
N THR A 17 -1.07 -1.67 -9.44
CA THR A 17 -0.34 -1.01 -8.37
C THR A 17 -0.77 0.44 -8.25
N ALA A 18 -0.78 0.93 -7.01
CA ALA A 18 -1.14 2.31 -6.72
C ALA A 18 -0.31 2.84 -5.57
N VAL A 19 -0.08 4.15 -5.60
CA VAL A 19 0.49 4.86 -4.45
C VAL A 19 -0.63 5.63 -3.78
N ALA A 20 -0.76 5.44 -2.47
CA ALA A 20 -1.72 6.15 -1.63
C ALA A 20 -0.94 6.96 -0.60
N SER A 21 -0.99 8.27 -0.67
CA SER A 21 -0.14 9.12 0.16
C SER A 21 -0.88 10.36 0.65
N GLY A 22 -0.39 10.94 1.76
CA GLY A 22 -0.90 12.22 2.25
C GLY A 22 -0.34 13.42 1.52
N SER A 23 0.68 13.24 0.70
CA SER A 23 1.28 14.33 -0.07
C SER A 23 0.41 14.70 -1.27
N ASP A 24 0.62 15.91 -1.80
CA ASP A 24 -0.05 16.31 -3.03
C ASP A 24 0.33 15.39 -4.18
N THR A 25 -0.60 15.17 -5.10
CA THR A 25 -0.36 14.32 -6.27
C THR A 25 0.87 14.77 -7.05
N SER A 26 1.05 16.07 -7.21
CA SER A 26 2.21 16.61 -7.93
C SER A 26 3.53 16.26 -7.26
N VAL A 27 3.54 16.28 -5.93
CA VAL A 27 4.74 15.93 -5.16
C VAL A 27 5.06 14.45 -5.33
N ILE A 28 4.04 13.61 -5.26
CA ILE A 28 4.23 12.17 -5.43
C ILE A 28 4.78 11.85 -6.82
N LYS A 29 4.19 12.45 -7.85
CA LYS A 29 4.62 12.21 -9.23
C LYS A 29 6.04 12.67 -9.46
N GLU A 30 6.42 13.82 -8.89
CA GLU A 30 7.78 14.32 -9.01
C GLU A 30 8.78 13.35 -8.38
N TYR A 31 8.44 12.83 -7.21
CA TYR A 31 9.29 11.87 -6.52
C TYR A 31 9.48 10.60 -7.36
N LEU A 32 8.39 10.10 -7.94
CA LEU A 32 8.46 8.88 -8.76
C LEU A 32 9.31 9.10 -10.00
N GLU A 33 9.23 10.28 -10.63
CA GLU A 33 10.04 10.60 -11.78
C GLU A 33 11.53 10.65 -11.43
N LYS A 34 11.84 11.31 -10.32
CA LYS A 34 13.24 11.46 -9.90
C LYS A 34 13.87 10.14 -9.52
N THR A 35 13.08 9.21 -9.02
CA THR A 35 13.58 7.90 -8.59
C THR A 35 13.46 6.84 -9.69
N GLY A 36 12.86 7.19 -10.83
CA GLY A 36 12.68 6.24 -11.93
C GLY A 36 11.64 5.19 -11.68
N LEU A 37 10.64 5.49 -10.84
CA LEU A 37 9.63 4.52 -10.44
C LEU A 37 8.27 4.73 -11.08
N THR A 38 8.10 5.79 -11.89
CA THR A 38 6.80 6.15 -12.44
C THR A 38 6.12 4.99 -13.18
N GLU A 39 6.86 4.27 -13.99
CA GLU A 39 6.26 3.22 -14.82
C GLU A 39 5.83 1.98 -14.04
N TYR A 40 6.21 1.89 -12.77
CA TYR A 40 5.80 0.76 -11.94
C TYR A 40 4.39 0.91 -11.36
N PHE A 41 3.84 2.12 -11.41
CA PHE A 41 2.56 2.39 -10.75
C PHE A 41 1.49 2.77 -11.76
N ASP A 42 0.32 2.13 -11.62
CA ASP A 42 -0.82 2.39 -12.50
C ASP A 42 -1.64 3.58 -12.05
N MET A 43 -1.52 3.96 -10.78
CA MET A 43 -2.34 5.01 -10.20
C MET A 43 -1.61 5.68 -9.05
N VAL A 44 -1.81 6.99 -8.92
CA VAL A 44 -1.34 7.77 -7.77
C VAL A 44 -2.55 8.50 -7.21
N LEU A 45 -2.80 8.32 -5.91
CA LEU A 45 -3.93 8.98 -5.25
C LEU A 45 -3.46 9.63 -3.97
N SER A 46 -3.86 10.89 -3.77
CA SER A 46 -3.54 11.63 -2.56
C SER A 46 -4.73 11.58 -1.62
N SER A 47 -4.47 11.55 -0.30
CA SER A 47 -5.55 11.65 0.67
C SER A 47 -6.28 12.99 0.57
N LYS A 48 -5.68 13.97 -0.10
CA LYS A 48 -6.33 15.26 -0.34
C LYS A 48 -7.40 15.16 -1.41
N ASP A 49 -7.42 14.08 -2.18
CA ASP A 49 -8.40 13.86 -3.24
C ASP A 49 -9.61 13.06 -2.74
N VAL A 50 -9.61 12.63 -1.48
CA VAL A 50 -10.71 11.88 -0.90
C VAL A 50 -11.31 12.65 0.26
N LYS A 51 -12.51 12.25 0.66
CA LYS A 51 -13.25 12.98 1.68
C LYS A 51 -12.55 12.97 3.03
N ARG A 52 -11.99 11.83 3.43
CA ARG A 52 -11.31 11.71 4.73
C ARG A 52 -10.00 10.95 4.54
N GLY A 53 -8.92 11.48 5.12
CA GLY A 53 -7.64 10.80 5.09
C GLY A 53 -7.54 9.69 6.13
N LYS A 54 -6.39 9.02 6.16
CA LYS A 54 -6.11 7.98 7.15
C LYS A 54 -6.27 8.57 8.55
N PRO A 55 -6.79 7.86 9.51
CA PRO A 55 -7.04 6.41 9.57
C PRO A 55 -8.36 5.95 8.95
N TYR A 56 -9.07 6.81 8.26
CA TYR A 56 -10.28 6.39 7.55
C TYR A 56 -9.89 5.62 6.28
N PRO A 57 -10.71 4.64 5.84
CA PRO A 57 -10.33 3.80 4.72
C PRO A 57 -10.61 4.41 3.34
N ASP A 58 -11.07 5.66 3.28
CA ASP A 58 -11.55 6.28 2.06
C ASP A 58 -10.58 6.16 0.88
N ILE A 59 -9.28 6.43 1.12
CA ILE A 59 -8.31 6.40 0.02
C ILE A 59 -8.14 4.99 -0.56
N PHE A 60 -8.11 3.98 0.29
CA PHE A 60 -7.96 2.60 -0.17
C PHE A 60 -9.21 2.11 -0.89
N LEU A 61 -10.39 2.48 -0.38
CA LEU A 61 -11.64 2.09 -1.02
C LEU A 61 -11.81 2.76 -2.38
N GLU A 62 -11.34 4.01 -2.50
CA GLU A 62 -11.38 4.71 -3.77
C GLU A 62 -10.49 4.00 -4.81
N ILE A 63 -9.31 3.56 -4.39
CA ILE A 63 -8.41 2.82 -5.27
C ILE A 63 -9.06 1.52 -5.74
N CYS A 64 -9.68 0.79 -4.82
CA CYS A 64 -10.36 -0.45 -5.17
C CYS A 64 -11.47 -0.20 -6.17
N GLN A 65 -12.23 0.87 -5.98
CA GLN A 65 -13.32 1.20 -6.88
C GLN A 65 -12.79 1.53 -8.27
N LYS A 66 -11.71 2.30 -8.35
CA LYS A 66 -11.13 2.70 -9.64
C LYS A 66 -10.54 1.51 -10.40
N PHE A 67 -9.99 0.54 -9.71
CA PHE A 67 -9.46 -0.67 -10.32
C PHE A 67 -10.54 -1.74 -10.53
N ASP A 68 -11.75 -1.50 -10.01
CA ASP A 68 -12.86 -2.46 -10.08
C ASP A 68 -12.49 -3.79 -9.44
N VAL A 69 -11.93 -3.72 -8.25
CA VAL A 69 -11.56 -4.90 -7.45
C VAL A 69 -12.18 -4.77 -6.07
N LYS A 70 -12.28 -5.91 -5.38
CA LYS A 70 -12.83 -5.93 -4.03
C LYS A 70 -11.73 -5.60 -3.02
N PRO A 71 -12.09 -5.00 -1.87
CA PRO A 71 -11.09 -4.74 -0.83
C PRO A 71 -10.30 -5.98 -0.43
N GLU A 72 -10.95 -7.13 -0.30
CA GLU A 72 -10.24 -8.35 0.11
C GLU A 72 -9.28 -8.87 -0.96
N GLU A 73 -9.38 -8.37 -2.19
CA GLU A 73 -8.47 -8.73 -3.29
C GLU A 73 -7.27 -7.79 -3.39
N THR A 74 -7.17 -6.81 -2.49
CA THR A 74 -6.19 -5.74 -2.56
C THR A 74 -5.27 -5.81 -1.34
N LEU A 75 -3.97 -5.90 -1.58
CA LEU A 75 -2.98 -5.94 -0.50
C LEU A 75 -2.42 -4.55 -0.28
N VAL A 76 -2.41 -4.11 0.97
CA VAL A 76 -1.86 -2.82 1.35
C VAL A 76 -0.52 -3.02 2.06
N LEU A 77 0.45 -2.18 1.72
CA LEU A 77 1.73 -2.12 2.43
C LEU A 77 1.77 -0.78 3.15
N GLU A 78 1.93 -0.80 4.46
CA GLU A 78 1.91 0.42 5.26
C GLU A 78 2.96 0.40 6.35
N ASP A 79 3.52 1.57 6.63
CA ASP A 79 4.55 1.71 7.65
C ASP A 79 3.99 2.27 8.97
N SER A 80 2.82 2.87 8.97
CA SER A 80 2.29 3.58 10.13
C SER A 80 1.03 2.93 10.69
N SER A 81 0.78 3.21 11.97
CA SER A 81 -0.41 2.74 12.65
C SER A 81 -1.69 3.28 11.99
N ASN A 82 -1.68 4.55 11.60
CA ASN A 82 -2.85 5.15 10.93
C ASN A 82 -3.14 4.47 9.59
N GLY A 83 -2.10 4.17 8.82
CA GLY A 83 -2.28 3.49 7.54
C GLY A 83 -2.79 2.06 7.71
N VAL A 84 -2.24 1.34 8.69
CA VAL A 84 -2.70 -0.02 8.99
C VAL A 84 -4.16 0.01 9.44
N HIS A 85 -4.51 0.96 10.32
CA HIS A 85 -5.89 1.10 10.78
C HIS A 85 -6.84 1.35 9.60
N ALA A 86 -6.44 2.22 8.67
CA ALA A 86 -7.27 2.53 7.51
C ALA A 86 -7.53 1.29 6.65
N ALA A 87 -6.49 0.49 6.41
CA ALA A 87 -6.64 -0.74 5.62
C ALA A 87 -7.57 -1.72 6.33
N LEU A 88 -7.39 -1.92 7.63
CA LEU A 88 -8.22 -2.83 8.41
C LEU A 88 -9.67 -2.37 8.43
N ALA A 89 -9.90 -1.05 8.56
CA ALA A 89 -11.25 -0.50 8.59
C ALA A 89 -11.98 -0.73 7.27
N GLY A 90 -11.26 -0.80 6.16
CA GLY A 90 -11.83 -1.05 4.85
C GLY A 90 -11.85 -2.52 4.46
N ASN A 91 -11.43 -3.41 5.35
CA ASN A 91 -11.34 -4.85 5.10
C ASN A 91 -10.34 -5.22 4.03
N LEU A 92 -9.25 -4.44 3.92
CA LEU A 92 -8.15 -4.77 3.04
C LEU A 92 -7.07 -5.50 3.83
N PRO A 93 -6.57 -6.62 3.34
CA PRO A 93 -5.41 -7.26 3.98
C PRO A 93 -4.22 -6.31 3.90
N VAL A 94 -3.44 -6.27 4.98
CA VAL A 94 -2.34 -5.32 5.10
C VAL A 94 -1.10 -6.01 5.66
N ILE A 95 0.06 -5.64 5.09
CA ILE A 95 1.36 -6.04 5.61
C ILE A 95 1.99 -4.78 6.16
N ASN A 96 2.43 -4.86 7.40
CA ASN A 96 3.12 -3.74 8.04
C ASN A 96 4.62 -3.84 7.79
N VAL A 97 5.19 -2.76 7.26
CA VAL A 97 6.63 -2.62 7.05
C VAL A 97 7.09 -1.44 7.90
N PRO A 98 7.40 -1.66 9.18
CA PRO A 98 7.72 -0.54 10.08
C PRO A 98 8.92 0.24 9.58
N ASP A 99 8.82 1.57 9.65
CA ASP A 99 9.91 2.45 9.27
C ASP A 99 10.74 2.84 10.51
N LEU A 100 10.14 3.62 11.41
CA LEU A 100 10.84 4.11 12.60
C LEU A 100 10.37 3.43 13.87
N LEU A 101 9.06 3.24 14.03
CA LEU A 101 8.47 2.70 15.24
C LEU A 101 7.55 1.55 14.89
N PRO A 102 7.50 0.50 15.74
CA PRO A 102 6.54 -0.56 15.52
C PRO A 102 5.12 -0.06 15.78
N ILE A 103 4.14 -0.71 15.16
CA ILE A 103 2.74 -0.42 15.44
C ILE A 103 2.32 -1.20 16.70
N PRO A 104 1.17 -0.84 17.32
CA PRO A 104 0.68 -1.56 18.49
C PRO A 104 0.51 -3.06 18.21
N GLU A 105 0.77 -3.87 19.22
CA GLU A 105 0.73 -5.32 19.11
C GLU A 105 -0.62 -5.82 18.61
N GLU A 106 -1.71 -5.25 19.11
CA GLU A 106 -3.04 -5.67 18.70
C GLU A 106 -3.29 -5.42 17.21
N GLN A 107 -2.65 -4.39 16.62
CA GLN A 107 -2.72 -4.17 15.19
C GLN A 107 -1.85 -5.17 14.44
N GLN A 108 -0.68 -5.50 15.00
CA GLN A 108 0.22 -6.48 14.38
C GLN A 108 -0.47 -7.82 14.17
N GLU A 109 -1.29 -8.22 15.15
CA GLU A 109 -2.00 -9.49 15.08
C GLU A 109 -3.02 -9.54 13.95
N LYS A 110 -3.53 -8.39 13.55
CA LYS A 110 -4.54 -8.31 12.48
C LYS A 110 -3.94 -8.17 11.09
N CYS A 111 -2.64 -7.93 11.01
CA CYS A 111 -1.95 -7.85 9.71
C CYS A 111 -1.70 -9.24 9.15
N VAL A 112 -1.62 -9.33 7.83
CA VAL A 112 -1.19 -10.56 7.17
C VAL A 112 0.21 -10.93 7.63
N ALA A 113 1.07 -9.93 7.76
CA ALA A 113 2.44 -10.11 8.21
C ALA A 113 3.01 -8.78 8.68
N VAL A 114 4.08 -8.86 9.47
CA VAL A 114 4.91 -7.71 9.83
C VAL A 114 6.31 -8.07 9.34
N VAL A 115 6.84 -7.30 8.42
CA VAL A 115 8.14 -7.61 7.79
C VAL A 115 9.07 -6.43 7.95
N SER A 116 10.37 -6.69 7.96
CA SER A 116 11.37 -5.63 8.13
C SER A 116 11.92 -5.11 6.80
N ASP A 117 11.65 -5.82 5.70
CA ASP A 117 12.18 -5.47 4.39
C ASP A 117 11.15 -5.82 3.32
N LEU A 118 11.07 -4.97 2.28
CA LEU A 118 10.08 -5.16 1.22
C LEU A 118 10.29 -6.44 0.41
N VAL A 119 11.52 -6.95 0.35
CA VAL A 119 11.77 -8.23 -0.33
C VAL A 119 10.97 -9.35 0.31
N GLN A 120 10.74 -9.27 1.62
CA GLN A 120 9.98 -10.29 2.35
C GLN A 120 8.50 -10.34 1.93
N VAL A 121 8.01 -9.31 1.25
CA VAL A 121 6.64 -9.28 0.75
C VAL A 121 6.47 -10.20 -0.46
N ILE A 122 7.53 -10.37 -1.25
CA ILE A 122 7.44 -11.09 -2.53
C ILE A 122 6.81 -12.48 -2.40
N PRO A 123 7.28 -13.34 -1.48
CA PRO A 123 6.63 -14.67 -1.35
C PRO A 123 5.19 -14.58 -0.84
N LEU A 124 4.81 -13.48 -0.19
CA LEU A 124 3.48 -13.33 0.35
C LEU A 124 2.46 -12.93 -0.71
N LEU A 125 2.90 -12.48 -1.89
CA LEU A 125 1.99 -12.08 -2.95
C LEU A 125 1.12 -13.24 -3.43
N ASP A 126 1.58 -14.46 -3.29
CA ASP A 126 0.84 -15.63 -3.75
C ASP A 126 -0.17 -16.14 -2.74
N LEU A 127 -0.14 -15.64 -1.52
CA LEU A 127 -1.06 -16.08 -0.46
C LEU A 127 -2.48 -15.56 -0.67
N LYS A 128 -2.65 -14.59 -1.57
CA LYS A 128 -3.95 -13.95 -1.81
C LYS A 128 -4.86 -14.75 -2.73
N LYS A 129 -4.37 -15.82 -3.27
CA LYS A 129 -5.16 -16.64 -4.20
C LYS A 129 -6.04 -17.69 -3.53
#